data_e6d106e5a698ec7ff48fab449b4b9866
#
_entry.id   e6d106e5a698ec7ff48fab449b4b9866
#
_cell.length_a   1.000
_cell.length_b   1.000
_cell.length_c   1.000
_cell.angle_alpha   90.00
_cell.angle_beta   90.00
_cell.angle_gamma   90.00
#
_symmetry.space_group_name_H-M   'P 1'
#
loop_
_entity.id
_entity.type
_entity.pdbx_description
1 polymer ?
#
loop_
_entity_poly.entity_id
_entity_poly.type
_entity_poly.pdbx_seq_one_letter_code
_entity_poly.pdbx_strand_id
1 'polypeptide(L)'
;MEIKRMTTLLRVSVDIILVTLFLPTMAYHITDYKIHEWFGVLLFIFLFLHLYFNRNWYRSLFKGKYTVVRIIYAVINILLMITMLTILVTGIMDSYIVFDFLDIHAGRLAGKLHLLAAIWGFLLISVHLGFHWGSVA
;
A
#
# COMPACT_ATOMS: atom_id res chain seq x y z
N MET A 1 -26.72 13.51 4.83
CA MET A 1 -25.60 13.97 5.67
C MET A 1 -24.90 12.80 6.38
N GLU A 2 -25.61 11.88 6.97
CA GLU A 2 -25.07 10.71 7.69
C GLU A 2 -24.25 9.76 6.81
N ILE A 3 -24.74 9.39 5.62
CA ILE A 3 -24.03 8.49 4.68
C ILE A 3 -22.65 9.07 4.30
N LYS A 4 -22.58 10.36 4.04
CA LYS A 4 -21.32 11.03 3.67
C LYS A 4 -20.30 11.02 4.81
N ARG A 5 -20.77 11.23 6.04
CA ARG A 5 -19.97 11.17 7.26
C ARG A 5 -19.46 9.76 7.52
N MET A 6 -20.32 8.76 7.36
CA MET A 6 -19.96 7.34 7.52
C MET A 6 -18.90 6.90 6.50
N THR A 7 -19.04 7.29 5.24
CA THR A 7 -18.05 6.98 4.19
C THR A 7 -16.68 7.62 4.50
N THR A 8 -16.66 8.84 5.03
CA THR A 8 -15.42 9.51 5.43
C THR A 8 -14.76 8.80 6.61
N LEU A 9 -15.54 8.41 7.61
CA LEU A 9 -15.02 7.66 8.76
C LEU A 9 -14.43 6.32 8.34
N LEU A 10 -15.08 5.59 7.43
CA LEU A 10 -14.57 4.32 6.89
C LEU A 10 -13.24 4.51 6.16
N ARG A 11 -13.10 5.56 5.33
CA ARG A 11 -11.84 5.88 4.65
C ARG A 11 -10.71 6.11 5.64
N VAL A 12 -10.93 7.00 6.60
CA VAL A 12 -9.92 7.33 7.62
C VAL A 12 -9.55 6.10 8.45
N SER A 13 -10.54 5.27 8.80
CA SER A 13 -10.28 4.03 9.53
C SER A 13 -9.41 3.06 8.73
N VAL A 14 -9.69 2.89 7.44
CA VAL A 14 -8.88 2.05 6.54
C VAL A 14 -7.45 2.59 6.42
N ASP A 15 -7.29 3.90 6.30
CA ASP A 15 -5.96 4.54 6.21
C ASP A 15 -5.15 4.35 7.49
N ILE A 16 -5.76 4.49 8.66
CA ILE A 16 -5.12 4.22 9.96
C ILE A 16 -4.71 2.76 10.09
N ILE A 17 -5.59 1.82 9.70
CA ILE A 17 -5.30 0.39 9.72
C ILE A 17 -4.14 0.07 8.79
N LEU A 18 -4.09 0.65 7.59
CA LEU A 18 -2.99 0.46 6.65
C LEU A 18 -1.65 0.87 7.24
N VAL A 19 -1.56 2.04 7.85
CA VAL A 19 -0.32 2.51 8.51
C VAL A 19 0.06 1.59 9.67
N THR A 20 -0.92 1.20 10.48
CA THR A 20 -0.72 0.31 11.64
C THR A 20 -0.23 -1.08 11.22
N LEU A 21 -0.70 -1.61 10.10
CA LEU A 21 -0.24 -2.89 9.56
C LEU A 21 1.12 -2.76 8.86
N PHE A 22 1.36 -1.66 8.18
CA PHE A 22 2.59 -1.45 7.41
C PHE A 22 3.83 -1.36 8.30
N LEU A 23 3.76 -0.65 9.42
CA LEU A 23 4.90 -0.47 10.32
C LEU A 23 5.49 -1.81 10.84
N PRO A 24 4.69 -2.75 11.37
CA PRO A 24 5.21 -4.06 11.78
C PRO A 24 5.77 -4.89 10.62
N THR A 25 5.23 -4.77 9.40
CA THR A 25 5.79 -5.48 8.24
C THR A 25 7.17 -4.97 7.87
N MET A 26 7.47 -3.70 8.11
CA MET A 26 8.83 -3.14 7.94
C MET A 26 9.80 -3.62 9.03
N ALA A 27 9.30 -4.00 10.19
CA ALA A 27 10.08 -4.49 11.33
C ALA A 27 10.32 -6.01 11.28
N TYR A 28 10.61 -6.56 10.10
CA TYR A 28 10.78 -8.01 9.85
C TYR A 28 11.76 -8.69 10.83
N HIS A 29 12.82 -8.00 11.24
CA HIS A 29 13.81 -8.55 12.19
C HIS A 29 13.27 -8.69 13.62
N ILE A 30 12.18 -8.02 13.94
CA ILE A 30 11.53 -8.07 15.27
C ILE A 30 10.28 -8.95 15.21
N THR A 31 9.56 -8.89 14.12
CA THR A 31 8.39 -9.73 13.85
C THR A 31 8.83 -10.99 13.12
N ASP A 32 8.44 -12.15 13.57
CA ASP A 32 8.71 -13.41 12.90
C ASP A 32 8.15 -13.41 11.45
N TYR A 33 8.75 -14.20 10.55
CA TYR A 33 8.31 -14.32 9.15
C TYR A 33 6.83 -14.72 9.02
N LYS A 34 6.27 -15.51 9.95
CA LYS A 34 4.85 -15.85 9.99
C LYS A 34 3.96 -14.61 10.17
N ILE A 35 4.33 -13.76 11.12
CA ILE A 35 3.63 -12.51 11.40
C ILE A 35 3.74 -11.58 10.21
N HIS A 36 4.93 -11.50 9.60
CA HIS A 36 5.15 -10.70 8.40
C HIS A 36 4.24 -11.10 7.23
N GLU A 37 4.13 -12.40 6.94
CA GLU A 37 3.28 -12.89 5.85
C GLU A 37 1.79 -12.61 6.11
N TRP A 38 1.29 -12.90 7.32
CA TRP A 38 -0.10 -12.66 7.67
C TRP A 38 -0.45 -11.16 7.69
N PHE A 39 0.43 -10.33 8.22
CA PHE A 39 0.23 -8.88 8.19
C PHE A 39 0.31 -8.34 6.77
N GLY A 40 1.16 -8.91 5.93
CA GLY A 40 1.21 -8.61 4.51
C GLY A 40 -0.10 -8.91 3.79
N VAL A 41 -0.71 -10.06 4.04
CA VAL A 41 -2.03 -10.41 3.49
C VAL A 41 -3.11 -9.42 3.95
N LEU A 42 -3.17 -9.13 5.24
CA LEU A 42 -4.11 -8.15 5.78
C LEU A 42 -3.87 -6.76 5.19
N LEU A 43 -2.61 -6.35 5.08
CA LEU A 43 -2.23 -5.08 4.46
C LEU A 43 -2.80 -4.95 3.05
N PHE A 44 -2.68 -6.01 2.23
CA PHE A 44 -3.20 -5.98 0.86
C PHE A 44 -4.72 -6.01 0.79
N ILE A 45 -5.40 -6.72 1.69
CA ILE A 45 -6.87 -6.65 1.78
C ILE A 45 -7.32 -5.21 2.05
N PHE A 46 -6.73 -4.55 3.03
CA PHE A 46 -7.05 -3.16 3.34
C PHE A 46 -6.57 -2.18 2.26
N LEU A 47 -5.48 -2.48 1.56
CA LEU A 47 -5.04 -1.70 0.41
C LEU A 47 -6.08 -1.74 -0.72
N PHE A 48 -6.66 -2.89 -1.03
CA PHE A 48 -7.73 -2.98 -2.03
C PHE A 48 -8.98 -2.20 -1.60
N LEU A 49 -9.33 -2.22 -0.31
CA LEU A 49 -10.41 -1.37 0.23
C LEU A 49 -10.08 0.12 0.09
N HIS A 50 -8.84 0.51 0.39
CA HIS A 50 -8.36 1.89 0.21
C HIS A 50 -8.49 2.34 -1.25
N LEU A 51 -8.03 1.52 -2.19
CA LEU A 51 -8.15 1.80 -3.62
C LEU A 51 -9.61 1.90 -4.06
N TYR A 52 -10.47 1.00 -3.57
CA TYR A 52 -11.90 1.04 -3.87
C TYR A 52 -12.57 2.32 -3.38
N PHE A 53 -12.31 2.75 -2.15
CA PHE A 53 -12.86 4.00 -1.61
C PHE A 53 -12.33 5.25 -2.33
N ASN A 54 -11.12 5.18 -2.87
CA ASN A 54 -10.50 6.28 -3.59
C ASN A 54 -10.56 6.16 -5.12
N ARG A 55 -11.37 5.24 -5.66
CA ARG A 55 -11.49 4.99 -7.11
C ARG A 55 -11.84 6.22 -7.95
N ASN A 56 -12.53 7.19 -7.37
CA ASN A 56 -12.88 8.41 -8.08
C ASN A 56 -11.66 9.26 -8.44
N TRP A 57 -10.59 9.18 -7.64
CA TRP A 57 -9.33 9.84 -7.94
C TRP A 57 -8.72 9.28 -9.24
N TYR A 58 -8.70 7.96 -9.40
CA TYR A 58 -8.20 7.32 -10.63
C TYR A 58 -9.03 7.66 -11.86
N ARG A 59 -10.35 7.75 -11.70
CA ARG A 59 -11.25 8.17 -12.78
C ARG A 59 -11.04 9.62 -13.18
N SER A 60 -10.56 10.47 -12.29
CA SER A 60 -10.29 11.88 -12.55
C SER A 60 -8.90 12.15 -13.13
N LEU A 61 -8.01 11.16 -13.21
CA LEU A 61 -6.64 11.33 -13.70
C LEU A 61 -6.57 11.94 -15.11
N PHE A 62 -7.48 11.54 -15.98
CA PHE A 62 -7.52 11.99 -17.37
C PHE A 62 -8.46 13.19 -17.61
N LYS A 63 -8.95 13.80 -16.53
CA LYS A 63 -9.95 14.89 -16.62
C LYS A 63 -9.41 16.16 -15.95
N GLY A 64 -9.76 17.32 -16.54
CA GLY A 64 -9.46 18.63 -15.99
C GLY A 64 -8.06 19.15 -16.27
N LYS A 65 -7.76 20.32 -15.73
CA LYS A 65 -6.45 20.99 -15.90
C LYS A 65 -5.44 20.47 -14.91
N TYR A 66 -4.21 20.25 -15.37
CA TYR A 66 -3.09 19.84 -14.53
C TYR A 66 -2.34 21.06 -14.02
N THR A 67 -2.24 21.17 -12.69
CA THR A 67 -1.32 22.06 -12.01
C THR A 67 -0.06 21.29 -11.61
N VAL A 68 1.03 21.99 -11.30
CA VAL A 68 2.30 21.37 -10.84
C VAL A 68 2.05 20.48 -9.61
N VAL A 69 1.27 20.97 -8.65
CA VAL A 69 0.92 20.21 -7.43
C VAL A 69 0.16 18.93 -7.78
N ARG A 70 -0.80 18.99 -8.68
CA ARG A 70 -1.57 17.83 -9.12
C ARG A 70 -0.70 16.79 -9.83
N ILE A 71 0.27 17.23 -10.63
CA ILE A 71 1.25 16.33 -11.27
C ILE A 71 2.09 15.61 -10.23
N ILE A 72 2.60 16.32 -9.22
CA ILE A 72 3.38 15.72 -8.13
C ILE A 72 2.57 14.65 -7.40
N TYR A 73 1.34 14.94 -7.01
CA TYR A 73 0.45 13.95 -6.37
C TYR A 73 0.20 12.74 -7.27
N ALA A 74 -0.05 12.95 -8.56
CA ALA A 74 -0.30 11.87 -9.50
C ALA A 74 0.92 10.98 -9.65
N VAL A 75 2.13 11.55 -9.80
CA VAL A 75 3.38 10.80 -9.92
C VAL A 75 3.65 9.97 -8.68
N ILE A 76 3.53 10.55 -7.48
CA ILE A 76 3.75 9.83 -6.22
C ILE A 76 2.76 8.69 -6.07
N ASN A 77 1.48 8.90 -6.34
CA ASN A 77 0.46 7.86 -6.22
C ASN A 77 0.65 6.73 -7.22
N ILE A 78 1.06 7.03 -8.45
CA ILE A 78 1.37 6.01 -9.47
C ILE A 78 2.62 5.21 -9.09
N LEU A 79 3.69 5.87 -8.67
CA LEU A 79 4.89 5.19 -8.18
C LEU A 79 4.59 4.32 -6.98
N LEU A 80 3.79 4.80 -6.05
CA LEU A 80 3.36 4.04 -4.88
C LEU A 80 2.56 2.80 -5.27
N MET A 81 1.65 2.93 -6.24
CA MET A 81 0.89 1.79 -6.75
C MET A 81 1.80 0.73 -7.39
N ILE A 82 2.74 1.14 -8.24
CA ILE A 82 3.72 0.23 -8.86
C ILE A 82 4.54 -0.47 -7.80
N THR A 83 5.02 0.28 -6.80
CA THR A 83 5.81 -0.26 -5.69
C THR A 83 5.02 -1.27 -4.87
N MET A 84 3.75 -0.96 -4.54
CA MET A 84 2.88 -1.87 -3.79
C MET A 84 2.55 -3.15 -4.58
N LEU A 85 2.31 -3.05 -5.88
CA LEU A 85 2.12 -4.22 -6.75
C LEU A 85 3.39 -5.08 -6.80
N THR A 86 4.57 -4.46 -6.86
CA THR A 86 5.85 -5.19 -6.80
C THR A 86 6.02 -5.93 -5.48
N ILE A 87 5.70 -5.28 -4.35
CA ILE A 87 5.74 -5.91 -3.03
C ILE A 87 4.76 -7.09 -2.96
N LEU A 88 3.54 -6.94 -3.49
CA LEU A 88 2.54 -8.00 -3.51
C LEU A 88 3.01 -9.21 -4.31
N VAL A 89 3.42 -9.00 -5.56
CA VAL A 89 3.85 -10.09 -6.46
C VAL A 89 5.06 -10.80 -5.90
N THR A 90 6.08 -10.06 -5.50
CA THR A 90 7.32 -10.64 -4.93
C THR A 90 7.08 -11.30 -3.57
N GLY A 91 6.16 -10.76 -2.77
CA GLY A 91 5.76 -11.36 -1.50
C GLY A 91 5.04 -12.70 -1.67
N ILE A 92 4.15 -12.81 -2.67
CA ILE A 92 3.50 -14.08 -3.03
C ILE A 92 4.55 -15.09 -3.51
N MET A 93 5.49 -14.67 -4.35
CA MET A 93 6.55 -15.53 -4.90
C MET A 93 7.57 -15.99 -3.85
N ASP A 94 7.73 -15.24 -2.77
CA ASP A 94 8.68 -15.52 -1.67
C ASP A 94 7.99 -16.03 -0.41
N SER A 95 6.70 -16.38 -0.50
CA SER A 95 5.90 -16.87 0.63
C SER A 95 6.17 -18.33 0.91
N TYR A 96 6.38 -18.67 2.18
CA TYR A 96 6.60 -20.02 2.67
C TYR A 96 5.45 -20.59 3.50
N ILE A 97 4.40 -19.82 3.76
CA ILE A 97 3.29 -20.23 4.61
C ILE A 97 1.95 -20.03 3.90
N VAL A 98 1.61 -18.78 3.57
CA VAL A 98 0.27 -18.44 3.09
C VAL A 98 0.07 -18.88 1.64
N PHE A 99 1.07 -18.69 0.79
CA PHE A 99 1.02 -19.00 -0.64
C PHE A 99 1.94 -20.16 -1.05
N ASP A 100 2.46 -20.92 -0.08
CA ASP A 100 3.33 -22.09 -0.33
C ASP A 100 2.67 -23.12 -1.25
N PHE A 101 1.33 -23.23 -1.21
CA PHE A 101 0.55 -24.12 -2.08
C PHE A 101 0.67 -23.81 -3.58
N LEU A 102 1.14 -22.62 -3.97
CA LEU A 102 1.37 -22.24 -5.37
C LEU A 102 2.67 -22.81 -5.93
N ASP A 103 3.57 -23.28 -5.05
CA ASP A 103 4.88 -23.85 -5.40
C ASP A 103 5.71 -22.96 -6.34
N ILE A 104 5.62 -21.64 -6.12
CA ILE A 104 6.35 -20.63 -6.89
C ILE A 104 7.57 -20.21 -6.09
N HIS A 105 8.74 -20.62 -6.51
CA HIS A 105 10.00 -20.24 -5.89
C HIS A 105 10.84 -19.40 -6.86
N ALA A 106 10.74 -18.09 -6.73
CA ALA A 106 11.43 -17.13 -7.62
C ALA A 106 12.89 -16.86 -7.24
N GLY A 107 13.38 -17.47 -6.18
CA GLY A 107 14.78 -17.38 -5.75
C GLY A 107 15.18 -15.99 -5.25
N ARG A 108 16.49 -15.70 -5.30
CA ARG A 108 17.07 -14.48 -4.72
C ARG A 108 16.54 -13.18 -5.34
N LEU A 109 16.11 -13.20 -6.59
CA LEU A 109 15.65 -11.99 -7.29
C LEU A 109 14.37 -11.47 -6.66
N ALA A 110 13.40 -12.34 -6.37
CA ALA A 110 12.15 -11.93 -5.73
C ALA A 110 12.40 -11.30 -4.35
N GLY A 111 13.23 -11.90 -3.51
CA GLY A 111 13.57 -11.35 -2.21
C GLY A 111 14.26 -9.98 -2.30
N LYS A 112 15.19 -9.80 -3.25
CA LYS A 112 15.86 -8.51 -3.47
C LYS A 112 14.88 -7.43 -3.97
N LEU A 113 14.00 -7.76 -4.91
CA LEU A 113 12.99 -6.84 -5.41
C LEU A 113 11.97 -6.49 -4.33
N HIS A 114 11.58 -7.46 -3.51
CA HIS A 114 10.69 -7.23 -2.38
C HIS A 114 11.29 -6.24 -1.37
N LEU A 115 12.54 -6.46 -0.98
CA LEU A 115 13.25 -5.56 -0.06
C LEU A 115 13.41 -4.15 -0.66
N LEU A 116 13.85 -4.05 -1.91
CA LEU A 116 14.02 -2.78 -2.60
C LEU A 116 12.69 -2.02 -2.69
N ALA A 117 11.64 -2.71 -3.10
CA ALA A 117 10.30 -2.13 -3.18
C ALA A 117 9.75 -1.74 -1.80
N ALA A 118 10.06 -2.50 -0.74
CA ALA A 118 9.68 -2.16 0.62
C ALA A 118 10.33 -0.86 1.11
N ILE A 119 11.63 -0.67 0.84
CA ILE A 119 12.35 0.57 1.20
C ILE A 119 11.77 1.78 0.45
N TRP A 120 11.61 1.67 -0.87
CA TRP A 120 11.01 2.73 -1.67
C TRP A 120 9.54 2.96 -1.31
N GLY A 121 8.81 1.90 -1.02
CA GLY A 121 7.43 1.97 -0.54
C GLY A 121 7.33 2.74 0.77
N PHE A 122 8.21 2.51 1.71
CA PHE A 122 8.27 3.25 2.97
C PHE A 122 8.48 4.74 2.75
N LEU A 123 9.43 5.12 1.90
CA LEU A 123 9.69 6.53 1.55
C LEU A 123 8.48 7.17 0.86
N LEU A 124 7.92 6.49 -0.13
CA LEU A 124 6.76 6.98 -0.89
C LEU A 124 5.50 7.09 -0.01
N ILE A 125 5.24 6.14 0.88
CA ILE A 125 4.13 6.19 1.84
C ILE A 125 4.32 7.38 2.79
N SER A 126 5.53 7.62 3.26
CA SER A 126 5.82 8.75 4.15
C SER A 126 5.50 10.09 3.48
N VAL A 127 5.89 10.26 2.23
CA VAL A 127 5.57 11.46 1.44
C VAL A 127 4.06 11.55 1.16
N HIS A 128 3.45 10.45 0.74
CA HIS A 128 2.01 10.37 0.47
C HIS A 128 1.19 10.73 1.72
N LEU A 129 1.53 10.18 2.86
CA LEU A 129 0.88 10.47 4.14
C LEU A 129 1.07 11.94 4.53
N GLY A 130 2.27 12.50 4.33
CA GLY A 130 2.56 13.91 4.58
C GLY A 130 1.68 14.85 3.76
N PHE A 131 1.45 14.55 2.49
CA PHE A 131 0.56 15.34 1.63
C PHE A 131 -0.91 15.24 2.05
N HIS A 132 -1.34 14.11 2.56
CA HIS A 132 -2.73 13.89 2.98
C HIS A 132 -2.99 14.18 4.46
N TRP A 133 -1.97 14.57 5.22
CA TRP A 133 -2.09 14.81 6.66
C TRP A 133 -3.16 15.85 7.01
N GLY A 134 -3.24 16.93 6.23
CA GLY A 134 -4.24 17.98 6.41
C GLY A 134 -5.69 17.53 6.23
N SER A 135 -5.93 16.41 5.53
CA SER A 135 -7.27 15.84 5.35
C SER A 135 -7.61 14.78 6.40
N VAL A 136 -6.63 14.27 7.13
CA VAL A 136 -6.79 13.30 8.22
C VAL A 136 -6.81 13.99 9.59
N ALA A 137 -6.02 15.02 9.73
CA ALA A 137 -6.02 15.87 10.93
C ALA A 137 -7.16 16.89 10.86
#